data_b41ca61ed9580c1fd2321e8833479aed
#
_entry.id   b41ca61ed9580c1fd2321e8833479aed
#
_cell.length_a   1.000
_cell.length_b   1.000
_cell.length_c   1.000
_cell.angle_alpha   90.00
_cell.angle_beta   90.00
_cell.angle_gamma   90.00
#
_symmetry.space_group_name_H-M   'P 1'
#
loop_
_entity.id
_entity.type
_entity.pdbx_description
1 polymer ?
#
loop_
_entity_poly.entity_id
_entity_poly.type
_entity_poly.pdbx_seq_one_letter_code
_entity_poly.pdbx_strand_id
1 'polypeptide(L)'
;MTWYLLLLTVILFSCTFAVKLPAIYSRKKKRAIIQCEDLKNEMDNIGVYPLAAVCMLLIPVSIFYFSQDILLSSYLFFLAIVSYTDLSARWIPDSEIYFLVALSVYSLKDKDTVSQLLSAAFFILPALILHLYGYLVKKEIWIASGDFYVIPTIGIMVLPEYAATLMLVALVICIAVTRWIPKIPFVTVLFFVFSGYQVLILSGAL
;
A
#
# COMPACT_ATOMS: atom_id res chain seq x y z
N MET A 1 24.68 -17.13 8.40
CA MET A 1 25.15 -16.83 7.03
C MET A 1 23.99 -16.60 6.04
N THR A 2 22.89 -17.32 6.13
CA THR A 2 21.71 -17.18 5.24
C THR A 2 21.02 -15.82 5.30
N TRP A 3 20.92 -15.20 6.48
CA TRP A 3 20.26 -13.90 6.66
C TRP A 3 20.98 -12.73 5.97
N TYR A 4 22.31 -12.70 6.00
CA TYR A 4 23.09 -11.67 5.29
C TYR A 4 22.89 -11.76 3.78
N LEU A 5 22.83 -12.99 3.23
CA LEU A 5 22.54 -13.19 1.82
C LEU A 5 21.12 -12.73 1.46
N LEU A 6 20.13 -13.02 2.30
CA LEU A 6 18.75 -12.57 2.10
C LEU A 6 18.66 -11.05 2.14
N LEU A 7 19.28 -10.39 3.12
CA LEU A 7 19.32 -8.93 3.20
C LEU A 7 19.98 -8.33 1.96
N LEU A 8 21.12 -8.89 1.53
CA LEU A 8 21.82 -8.43 0.34
C LEU A 8 20.95 -8.56 -0.93
N THR A 9 20.25 -9.69 -1.09
CA THR A 9 19.36 -9.91 -2.23
C THR A 9 18.18 -8.95 -2.22
N VAL A 10 17.59 -8.65 -1.06
CA VAL A 10 16.50 -7.67 -0.95
C VAL A 10 16.99 -6.27 -1.29
N ILE A 11 18.16 -5.88 -0.81
CA ILE A 11 18.76 -4.55 -1.15
C ILE A 11 19.01 -4.44 -2.66
N LEU A 12 19.63 -5.45 -3.28
CA LEU A 12 19.89 -5.46 -4.72
C LEU A 12 18.61 -5.44 -5.53
N PHE A 13 17.60 -6.23 -5.12
CA PHE A 13 16.28 -6.22 -5.77
C PHE A 13 15.63 -4.86 -5.66
N SER A 14 15.63 -4.24 -4.48
CA SER A 14 15.01 -2.94 -4.22
C SER A 14 15.63 -1.84 -5.09
N CYS A 15 16.96 -1.79 -5.16
CA CYS A 15 17.67 -0.83 -6.00
C CYS A 15 17.39 -1.05 -7.48
N THR A 16 17.42 -2.31 -7.95
CA THR A 16 17.14 -2.63 -9.37
C THR A 16 15.69 -2.35 -9.73
N PHE A 17 14.75 -2.63 -8.83
CA PHE A 17 13.34 -2.32 -9.01
C PHE A 17 13.10 -0.82 -9.11
N ALA A 18 13.66 -0.03 -8.17
CA ALA A 18 13.54 1.42 -8.18
C ALA A 18 14.04 2.04 -9.50
N VAL A 19 15.21 1.61 -9.99
CA VAL A 19 15.80 2.10 -11.24
C VAL A 19 14.99 1.66 -12.46
N LYS A 20 14.41 0.44 -12.45
CA LYS A 20 13.64 -0.08 -13.58
C LYS A 20 12.18 0.38 -13.62
N LEU A 21 11.65 0.89 -12.51
CA LEU A 21 10.24 1.30 -12.41
C LEU A 21 9.84 2.31 -13.50
N PRO A 22 10.60 3.37 -13.82
CA PRO A 22 10.24 4.31 -14.89
C PRO A 22 10.05 3.63 -16.24
N ALA A 23 10.91 2.65 -16.57
CA ALA A 23 10.81 1.91 -17.82
C ALA A 23 9.60 0.97 -17.86
N ILE A 24 9.27 0.34 -16.71
CA ILE A 24 8.09 -0.52 -16.59
C ILE A 24 6.81 0.33 -16.72
N TYR A 25 6.75 1.46 -16.01
CA TYR A 25 5.65 2.40 -16.08
C TYR A 25 5.41 2.90 -17.51
N SER A 26 6.45 3.41 -18.18
CA SER A 26 6.34 3.93 -19.54
C SER A 26 5.85 2.89 -20.54
N ARG A 27 6.25 1.62 -20.39
CA ARG A 27 5.74 0.52 -21.22
C ARG A 27 4.26 0.24 -20.97
N LYS A 28 3.83 0.20 -19.70
CA LYS A 28 2.42 -0.01 -19.33
C LYS A 28 1.56 1.18 -19.76
N LYS A 29 2.05 2.43 -19.57
CA LYS A 29 1.36 3.63 -20.02
C LYS A 29 1.18 3.66 -21.54
N LYS A 30 2.21 3.33 -22.32
CA LYS A 30 2.08 3.25 -23.79
C LYS A 30 0.99 2.28 -24.24
N ARG A 31 0.80 1.15 -23.53
CA ARG A 31 -0.29 0.22 -23.81
C ARG A 31 -1.66 0.80 -23.46
N ALA A 32 -1.77 1.52 -22.33
CA ALA A 32 -2.99 2.18 -21.93
C ALA A 32 -3.37 3.35 -22.87
N ILE A 33 -2.40 4.15 -23.34
CA ILE A 33 -2.61 5.24 -24.29
C ILE A 33 -3.13 4.75 -25.65
N ILE A 34 -2.74 3.55 -26.09
CA ILE A 34 -3.29 2.93 -27.31
C ILE A 34 -4.79 2.66 -27.13
N GLN A 35 -5.26 2.49 -25.90
CA GLN A 35 -6.67 2.22 -25.57
C GLN A 35 -7.47 3.49 -25.20
N CYS A 36 -6.82 4.56 -24.74
CA CYS A 36 -7.44 5.81 -24.30
C CYS A 36 -6.61 7.02 -24.75
N GLU A 37 -7.11 7.80 -25.73
CA GLU A 37 -6.40 8.99 -26.25
C GLU A 37 -6.23 10.12 -25.21
N ASP A 38 -7.08 10.18 -24.19
CA ASP A 38 -7.09 11.20 -23.13
C ASP A 38 -5.81 11.22 -22.27
N LEU A 39 -5.08 10.10 -22.20
CA LEU A 39 -3.82 9.99 -21.43
C LEU A 39 -2.58 10.54 -22.17
N LYS A 40 -2.74 11.01 -23.39
CA LYS A 40 -1.61 11.37 -24.27
C LYS A 40 -0.86 12.64 -23.83
N ASN A 41 -1.52 13.51 -23.06
CA ASN A 41 -1.03 14.86 -22.73
C ASN A 41 -0.47 15.00 -21.31
N GLU A 42 -0.47 13.94 -20.48
CA GLU A 42 0.07 14.03 -19.14
C GLU A 42 1.60 13.81 -19.13
N MET A 43 2.33 14.83 -18.69
CA MET A 43 3.76 14.71 -18.39
C MET A 43 3.95 13.96 -17.07
N ASP A 44 4.53 12.77 -17.15
CA ASP A 44 4.81 11.95 -15.97
C ASP A 44 6.20 12.28 -15.42
N ASN A 45 6.24 12.89 -14.25
CA ASN A 45 7.44 12.98 -13.45
C ASN A 45 7.52 11.76 -12.52
N ILE A 46 8.27 10.74 -12.93
CA ILE A 46 8.50 9.55 -12.11
C ILE A 46 9.74 9.78 -11.24
N GLY A 47 9.53 9.83 -9.92
CA GLY A 47 10.62 9.92 -8.96
C GLY A 47 11.33 8.57 -8.78
N VAL A 48 12.65 8.58 -8.74
CA VAL A 48 13.45 7.38 -8.41
C VAL A 48 14.04 7.58 -7.00
N TYR A 49 13.55 6.79 -6.04
CA TYR A 49 13.94 6.87 -4.63
C TYR A 49 14.50 5.53 -4.11
N PRO A 50 15.75 5.15 -4.47
CA PRO A 50 16.30 3.84 -4.12
C PRO A 50 16.33 3.57 -2.61
N LEU A 51 16.65 4.60 -1.81
CA LEU A 51 16.67 4.47 -0.35
C LEU A 51 15.27 4.15 0.22
N ALA A 52 14.23 4.83 -0.27
CA ALA A 52 12.86 4.54 0.14
C ALA A 52 12.45 3.11 -0.26
N ALA A 53 12.80 2.65 -1.47
CA ALA A 53 12.55 1.27 -1.90
C ALA A 53 13.22 0.25 -0.97
N VAL A 54 14.49 0.48 -0.60
CA VAL A 54 15.21 -0.40 0.33
C VAL A 54 14.53 -0.41 1.69
N CYS A 55 14.22 0.76 2.27
CA CYS A 55 13.55 0.85 3.56
C CYS A 55 12.20 0.13 3.56
N MET A 56 11.37 0.35 2.53
CA MET A 56 10.05 -0.26 2.44
C MET A 56 10.12 -1.78 2.26
N LEU A 57 11.02 -2.29 1.42
CA LEU A 57 11.13 -3.73 1.17
C LEU A 57 11.89 -4.49 2.26
N LEU A 58 12.64 -3.80 3.14
CA LEU A 58 13.23 -4.42 4.33
C LEU A 58 12.20 -4.68 5.45
N ILE A 59 11.13 -3.89 5.54
CA ILE A 59 10.09 -4.05 6.56
C ILE A 59 9.44 -5.45 6.52
N PRO A 60 8.95 -5.97 5.37
CA PRO A 60 8.41 -7.33 5.29
C PRO A 60 9.39 -8.42 5.73
N VAL A 61 10.68 -8.25 5.40
CA VAL A 61 11.74 -9.19 5.80
C VAL A 61 11.95 -9.17 7.31
N SER A 62 11.94 -7.98 7.91
CA SER A 62 12.06 -7.82 9.36
C SER A 62 10.86 -8.45 10.08
N ILE A 63 9.63 -8.18 9.59
CA ILE A 63 8.41 -8.77 10.15
C ILE A 63 8.42 -10.29 10.00
N PHE A 64 8.88 -10.83 8.86
CA PHE A 64 9.04 -12.27 8.70
C PHE A 64 10.01 -12.87 9.71
N TYR A 65 11.12 -12.19 10.00
CA TYR A 65 12.08 -12.67 10.97
C TYR A 65 11.48 -12.89 12.36
N PHE A 66 10.56 -12.01 12.78
CA PHE A 66 9.93 -12.10 14.11
C PHE A 66 8.65 -12.95 14.11
N SER A 67 7.82 -12.87 13.08
CA SER A 67 6.51 -13.54 13.02
C SER A 67 6.59 -14.98 12.52
N GLN A 68 7.57 -15.30 11.66
CA GLN A 68 7.67 -16.55 10.89
C GLN A 68 6.43 -16.82 10.03
N ASP A 69 5.56 -15.80 9.82
CA ASP A 69 4.36 -15.90 9.01
C ASP A 69 4.67 -15.52 7.55
N ILE A 70 4.71 -16.55 6.69
CA ILE A 70 4.99 -16.39 5.26
C ILE A 70 3.88 -15.60 4.57
N LEU A 71 2.60 -15.82 4.95
CA LEU A 71 1.47 -15.18 4.30
C LEU A 71 1.46 -13.67 4.59
N LEU A 72 1.58 -13.28 5.86
CA LEU A 72 1.68 -11.89 6.28
C LEU A 72 2.86 -11.19 5.61
N SER A 73 4.02 -11.84 5.58
CA SER A 73 5.23 -11.26 4.99
C SER A 73 5.12 -11.12 3.48
N SER A 74 4.51 -12.09 2.80
CA SER A 74 4.24 -12.01 1.36
C SER A 74 3.27 -10.88 1.05
N TYR A 75 2.19 -10.74 1.83
CA TYR A 75 1.25 -9.64 1.70
C TYR A 75 1.94 -8.29 1.87
N LEU A 76 2.72 -8.11 2.93
CA LEU A 76 3.49 -6.88 3.19
C LEU A 76 4.51 -6.60 2.09
N PHE A 77 5.13 -7.62 1.50
CA PHE A 77 6.07 -7.45 0.40
C PHE A 77 5.38 -6.88 -0.86
N PHE A 78 4.22 -7.42 -1.24
CA PHE A 78 3.45 -6.87 -2.36
C PHE A 78 2.89 -5.49 -2.03
N LEU A 79 2.44 -5.26 -0.79
CA LEU A 79 1.98 -3.95 -0.35
C LEU A 79 3.13 -2.92 -0.39
N ALA A 80 4.37 -3.30 -0.04
CA ALA A 80 5.54 -2.43 -0.17
C ALA A 80 5.83 -2.07 -1.63
N ILE A 81 5.69 -3.02 -2.57
CA ILE A 81 5.83 -2.76 -4.01
C ILE A 81 4.77 -1.74 -4.47
N VAL A 82 3.51 -1.98 -4.15
CA VAL A 82 2.39 -1.08 -4.48
C VAL A 82 2.61 0.31 -3.88
N SER A 83 3.01 0.37 -2.63
CA SER A 83 3.28 1.63 -1.94
C SER A 83 4.45 2.39 -2.54
N TYR A 84 5.49 1.69 -2.99
CA TYR A 84 6.59 2.32 -3.69
C TYR A 84 6.19 2.82 -5.08
N THR A 85 5.36 2.11 -5.83
CA THR A 85 4.83 2.59 -7.11
C THR A 85 3.93 3.81 -6.93
N ASP A 86 3.11 3.84 -5.87
CA ASP A 86 2.31 4.99 -5.49
C ASP A 86 3.18 6.20 -5.12
N LEU A 87 4.26 5.99 -4.34
CA LEU A 87 5.22 7.03 -3.99
C LEU A 87 5.92 7.63 -5.20
N SER A 88 6.34 6.79 -6.13
CA SER A 88 7.23 7.15 -7.26
C SER A 88 6.48 7.68 -8.46
N ALA A 89 5.35 7.08 -8.81
CA ALA A 89 4.62 7.32 -10.06
C ALA A 89 3.16 7.74 -9.84
N ARG A 90 2.67 7.76 -8.59
CA ARG A 90 1.24 8.00 -8.27
C ARG A 90 0.32 7.08 -9.05
N TRP A 91 0.75 5.85 -9.21
CA TRP A 91 0.08 4.85 -10.00
C TRP A 91 0.21 3.49 -9.35
N ILE A 92 -0.89 2.76 -9.31
CA ILE A 92 -0.96 1.42 -8.77
C ILE A 92 -1.25 0.46 -9.93
N PRO A 93 -0.34 -0.48 -10.25
CA PRO A 93 -0.59 -1.46 -11.30
C PRO A 93 -1.71 -2.43 -10.90
N ASP A 94 -2.66 -2.69 -11.81
CA ASP A 94 -3.78 -3.62 -11.56
C ASP A 94 -3.31 -5.02 -11.16
N SER A 95 -2.19 -5.48 -11.74
CA SER A 95 -1.60 -6.79 -11.43
C SER A 95 -1.26 -6.94 -9.94
N GLU A 96 -0.69 -5.89 -9.33
CA GLU A 96 -0.32 -5.90 -7.91
C GLU A 96 -1.57 -5.83 -7.02
N ILE A 97 -2.61 -5.09 -7.44
CA ILE A 97 -3.90 -5.07 -6.73
C ILE A 97 -4.49 -6.48 -6.70
N TYR A 98 -4.51 -7.21 -7.83
CA TYR A 98 -5.02 -8.58 -7.86
C TYR A 98 -4.23 -9.52 -6.96
N PHE A 99 -2.91 -9.38 -6.87
CA PHE A 99 -2.09 -10.17 -5.94
C PHE A 99 -2.43 -9.85 -4.48
N LEU A 100 -2.60 -8.57 -4.11
CA LEU A 100 -3.01 -8.19 -2.76
C LEU A 100 -4.38 -8.75 -2.41
N VAL A 101 -5.35 -8.65 -3.32
CA VAL A 101 -6.69 -9.23 -3.15
C VAL A 101 -6.60 -10.75 -2.96
N ALA A 102 -5.85 -11.44 -3.81
CA ALA A 102 -5.71 -12.90 -3.71
C ALA A 102 -5.09 -13.33 -2.37
N LEU A 103 -4.04 -12.65 -1.90
CA LEU A 103 -3.40 -12.94 -0.62
C LEU A 103 -4.32 -12.62 0.57
N SER A 104 -5.04 -11.49 0.53
CA SER A 104 -5.97 -11.13 1.59
C SER A 104 -7.17 -12.11 1.67
N VAL A 105 -7.73 -12.51 0.53
CA VAL A 105 -8.79 -13.53 0.49
C VAL A 105 -8.27 -14.89 0.96
N TYR A 106 -7.05 -15.27 0.56
CA TYR A 106 -6.43 -16.52 1.04
C TYR A 106 -6.25 -16.52 2.56
N SER A 107 -5.95 -15.37 3.17
CA SER A 107 -5.81 -15.25 4.62
C SER A 107 -7.10 -15.53 5.41
N LEU A 108 -8.26 -15.47 4.76
CA LEU A 108 -9.56 -15.78 5.40
C LEU A 108 -9.73 -17.26 5.72
N LYS A 109 -8.93 -18.15 5.08
CA LYS A 109 -9.08 -19.59 5.24
C LYS A 109 -8.97 -20.06 6.69
N ASP A 110 -8.06 -19.44 7.45
CA ASP A 110 -7.74 -19.84 8.82
C ASP A 110 -8.28 -18.86 9.87
N LYS A 111 -9.18 -17.93 9.45
CA LYS A 111 -9.74 -16.89 10.30
C LYS A 111 -11.26 -16.87 10.25
N ASP A 112 -11.89 -16.25 11.23
CA ASP A 112 -13.33 -15.97 11.16
C ASP A 112 -13.63 -14.97 10.03
N THR A 113 -14.16 -15.48 8.95
CA THR A 113 -14.44 -14.71 7.73
C THR A 113 -15.37 -13.53 7.99
N VAL A 114 -16.39 -13.68 8.85
CA VAL A 114 -17.33 -12.60 9.15
C VAL A 114 -16.63 -11.47 9.88
N SER A 115 -15.85 -11.80 10.89
CA SER A 115 -15.05 -10.84 11.64
C SER A 115 -14.07 -10.07 10.74
N GLN A 116 -13.38 -10.75 9.82
CA GLN A 116 -12.44 -10.11 8.92
C GLN A 116 -13.12 -9.23 7.84
N LEU A 117 -14.29 -9.62 7.36
CA LEU A 117 -15.09 -8.77 6.46
C LEU A 117 -15.63 -7.54 7.18
N LEU A 118 -16.05 -7.67 8.44
CA LEU A 118 -16.41 -6.52 9.28
C LEU A 118 -15.20 -5.59 9.49
N SER A 119 -14.02 -6.16 9.73
CA SER A 119 -12.78 -5.38 9.82
C SER A 119 -12.51 -4.58 8.54
N ALA A 120 -12.65 -5.20 7.37
CA ALA A 120 -12.50 -4.50 6.10
C ALA A 120 -13.54 -3.37 5.95
N ALA A 121 -14.79 -3.61 6.36
CA ALA A 121 -15.84 -2.60 6.33
C ALA A 121 -15.53 -1.42 7.27
N PHE A 122 -15.12 -1.69 8.51
CA PHE A 122 -14.73 -0.64 9.46
C PHE A 122 -13.47 0.10 9.02
N PHE A 123 -12.54 -0.57 8.35
CA PHE A 123 -11.33 0.06 7.84
C PHE A 123 -11.61 1.02 6.69
N ILE A 124 -12.48 0.65 5.74
CA ILE A 124 -12.82 1.51 4.59
C ILE A 124 -13.75 2.68 4.97
N LEU A 125 -14.57 2.54 6.00
CA LEU A 125 -15.63 3.48 6.33
C LEU A 125 -15.14 4.92 6.54
N PRO A 126 -14.09 5.22 7.34
CA PRO A 126 -13.59 6.58 7.51
C PRO A 126 -13.08 7.20 6.21
N ALA A 127 -12.40 6.42 5.36
CA ALA A 127 -11.92 6.87 4.06
C ALA A 127 -13.10 7.19 3.12
N LEU A 128 -14.14 6.34 3.12
CA LEU A 128 -15.34 6.54 2.33
C LEU A 128 -16.09 7.81 2.75
N ILE A 129 -16.26 8.05 4.06
CA ILE A 129 -16.90 9.25 4.60
C ILE A 129 -16.13 10.50 4.14
N LEU A 130 -14.81 10.48 4.27
CA LEU A 130 -13.95 11.59 3.85
C LEU A 130 -14.04 11.86 2.34
N HIS A 131 -14.01 10.80 1.54
CA HIS A 131 -14.16 10.89 0.08
C HIS A 131 -15.52 11.46 -0.32
N LEU A 132 -16.61 10.96 0.28
CA LEU A 132 -17.96 11.46 0.03
C LEU A 132 -18.09 12.92 0.43
N TYR A 133 -17.53 13.32 1.56
CA TYR A 133 -17.50 14.73 1.97
C TYR A 133 -16.76 15.62 0.95
N GLY A 134 -15.57 15.19 0.52
CA GLY A 134 -14.81 15.88 -0.51
C GLY A 134 -15.61 16.02 -1.81
N TYR A 135 -16.20 14.93 -2.26
CA TYR A 135 -16.98 14.90 -3.51
C TYR A 135 -18.27 15.74 -3.44
N LEU A 136 -19.07 15.60 -2.36
CA LEU A 136 -20.38 16.27 -2.26
C LEU A 136 -20.27 17.74 -1.85
N VAL A 137 -19.35 18.06 -0.92
CA VAL A 137 -19.26 19.42 -0.34
C VAL A 137 -18.21 20.27 -1.03
N LYS A 138 -17.03 19.72 -1.30
CA LYS A 138 -15.90 20.45 -1.91
C LYS A 138 -15.82 20.30 -3.42
N LYS A 139 -16.52 19.31 -3.99
CA LYS A 139 -16.44 18.91 -5.40
C LYS A 139 -15.01 18.55 -5.84
N GLU A 140 -14.25 17.98 -4.93
CA GLU A 140 -12.86 17.56 -5.11
C GLU A 140 -12.72 16.07 -4.82
N ILE A 141 -11.85 15.39 -5.56
CA ILE A 141 -11.51 13.98 -5.34
C ILE A 141 -10.29 13.96 -4.41
N TRP A 142 -10.50 13.58 -3.14
CA TRP A 142 -9.44 13.54 -2.14
C TRP A 142 -8.70 12.20 -2.09
N ILE A 143 -9.39 11.11 -2.41
CA ILE A 143 -8.83 9.75 -2.45
C ILE A 143 -9.00 9.22 -3.86
N ALA A 144 -7.92 8.76 -4.48
CA ALA A 144 -7.96 8.22 -5.83
C ALA A 144 -8.75 6.90 -5.88
N SER A 145 -9.40 6.63 -7.02
CA SER A 145 -10.19 5.41 -7.19
C SER A 145 -9.36 4.13 -7.02
N GLY A 146 -8.08 4.14 -7.41
CA GLY A 146 -7.16 3.02 -7.27
C GLY A 146 -6.91 2.62 -5.81
N ASP A 147 -6.89 3.60 -4.89
CA ASP A 147 -6.65 3.37 -3.47
C ASP A 147 -7.77 2.55 -2.83
N PHE A 148 -9.03 2.73 -3.29
CA PHE A 148 -10.18 1.99 -2.79
C PHE A 148 -10.12 0.48 -3.05
N TYR A 149 -9.31 0.02 -4.00
CA TYR A 149 -9.09 -1.42 -4.20
C TYR A 149 -8.08 -1.99 -3.19
N VAL A 150 -7.14 -1.17 -2.72
CA VAL A 150 -6.11 -1.60 -1.75
C VAL A 150 -6.63 -1.54 -0.31
N ILE A 151 -7.43 -0.53 0.03
CA ILE A 151 -7.95 -0.30 1.40
C ILE A 151 -8.60 -1.55 2.00
N PRO A 152 -9.58 -2.23 1.37
CA PRO A 152 -10.23 -3.40 1.97
C PRO A 152 -9.28 -4.57 2.14
N THR A 153 -8.25 -4.72 1.31
CA THR A 153 -7.28 -5.81 1.47
C THR A 153 -6.46 -5.67 2.74
N ILE A 154 -6.11 -4.43 3.11
CA ILE A 154 -5.46 -4.12 4.40
C ILE A 154 -6.43 -4.40 5.54
N GLY A 155 -7.69 -3.97 5.42
CA GLY A 155 -8.72 -4.16 6.43
C GLY A 155 -8.94 -5.64 6.79
N ILE A 156 -8.88 -6.56 5.80
CA ILE A 156 -8.96 -8.01 6.04
C ILE A 156 -7.78 -8.53 6.89
N MET A 157 -6.62 -7.85 6.87
CA MET A 157 -5.44 -8.25 7.62
C MET A 157 -5.34 -7.63 9.01
N VAL A 158 -6.31 -6.78 9.38
CA VAL A 158 -6.37 -6.07 10.67
C VAL A 158 -7.43 -6.69 11.57
N LEU A 159 -7.27 -6.62 12.88
CA LEU A 159 -8.33 -6.98 13.83
C LEU A 159 -9.45 -5.92 13.81
N PRO A 160 -10.74 -6.32 13.89
CA PRO A 160 -11.87 -5.39 13.77
C PRO A 160 -11.84 -4.23 14.77
N GLU A 161 -11.32 -4.48 15.95
CA GLU A 161 -11.21 -3.51 17.05
C GLU A 161 -10.33 -2.32 16.69
N TYR A 162 -9.29 -2.54 15.87
CA TYR A 162 -8.32 -1.52 15.47
C TYR A 162 -8.57 -0.96 14.08
N ALA A 163 -9.45 -1.56 13.28
CA ALA A 163 -9.63 -1.26 11.88
C ALA A 163 -9.94 0.22 11.61
N ALA A 164 -10.99 0.75 12.23
CA ALA A 164 -11.39 2.15 12.08
C ALA A 164 -10.32 3.11 12.61
N THR A 165 -9.72 2.77 13.77
CA THR A 165 -8.68 3.60 14.40
C THR A 165 -7.44 3.72 13.52
N LEU A 166 -6.97 2.62 12.94
CA LEU A 166 -5.81 2.63 12.04
C LEU A 166 -6.06 3.48 10.80
N MET A 167 -7.26 3.37 10.21
CA MET A 167 -7.62 4.23 9.08
C MET A 167 -7.65 5.71 9.49
N LEU A 168 -8.23 6.04 10.66
CA LEU A 168 -8.23 7.41 11.16
C LEU A 168 -6.81 7.93 11.38
N VAL A 169 -5.91 7.12 11.95
CA VAL A 169 -4.49 7.48 12.11
C VAL A 169 -3.85 7.78 10.75
N ALA A 170 -4.08 6.94 9.74
CA ALA A 170 -3.57 7.17 8.39
C ALA A 170 -4.10 8.49 7.80
N LEU A 171 -5.40 8.77 7.94
CA LEU A 171 -6.00 10.01 7.46
C LEU A 171 -5.45 11.24 8.18
N VAL A 172 -5.26 11.17 9.50
CA VAL A 172 -4.65 12.28 10.28
C VAL A 172 -3.23 12.54 9.82
N ILE A 173 -2.43 11.49 9.59
CA ILE A 173 -1.07 11.64 9.03
C ILE A 173 -1.13 12.31 7.65
N CYS A 174 -2.03 11.86 6.78
CA CYS A 174 -2.21 12.49 5.47
C CYS A 174 -2.55 13.98 5.61
N ILE A 175 -3.53 14.34 6.44
CA ILE A 175 -3.91 15.74 6.66
C ILE A 175 -2.74 16.56 7.21
N ALA A 176 -1.95 16.01 8.11
CA ALA A 176 -0.76 16.70 8.63
C ALA A 176 0.30 16.92 7.55
N VAL A 177 0.55 15.92 6.70
CA VAL A 177 1.57 15.95 5.63
C VAL A 177 1.15 16.82 4.44
N THR A 178 -0.16 17.03 4.19
CA THR A 178 -0.64 17.91 3.10
C THR A 178 -0.10 19.34 3.19
N ARG A 179 0.31 19.78 4.37
CA ARG A 179 0.94 21.11 4.54
C ARG A 179 2.28 21.24 3.84
N TRP A 180 2.99 20.12 3.62
CA TRP A 180 4.33 20.10 3.00
C TRP A 180 4.31 19.46 1.61
N ILE A 181 3.43 18.48 1.40
CA ILE A 181 3.34 17.73 0.15
C ILE A 181 1.90 17.82 -0.38
N PRO A 182 1.66 18.57 -1.48
CA PRO A 182 0.30 18.85 -1.96
C PRO A 182 -0.44 17.61 -2.50
N LYS A 183 0.31 16.59 -2.93
CA LYS A 183 -0.25 15.31 -3.40
C LYS A 183 0.42 14.17 -2.63
N ILE A 184 -0.28 13.60 -1.65
CA ILE A 184 0.26 12.55 -0.79
C ILE A 184 0.03 11.19 -1.44
N PRO A 185 1.04 10.30 -1.45
CA PRO A 185 0.85 8.90 -1.82
C PRO A 185 0.11 8.19 -0.67
N PHE A 186 -1.20 8.02 -0.82
CA PHE A 186 -2.06 7.55 0.27
C PHE A 186 -1.74 6.10 0.66
N VAL A 187 -1.54 5.22 -0.32
CA VAL A 187 -1.20 3.81 -0.07
C VAL A 187 0.15 3.68 0.63
N THR A 188 1.08 4.60 0.36
CA THR A 188 2.36 4.64 1.08
C THR A 188 2.16 4.92 2.58
N VAL A 189 1.28 5.86 2.93
CA VAL A 189 0.95 6.13 4.35
C VAL A 189 0.28 4.92 4.99
N LEU A 190 -0.67 4.28 4.29
CA LEU A 190 -1.33 3.06 4.76
C LEU A 190 -0.34 1.93 5.02
N PHE A 191 0.66 1.76 4.16
CA PHE A 191 1.71 0.76 4.34
C PHE A 191 2.47 0.97 5.66
N PHE A 192 2.90 2.19 5.95
CA PHE A 192 3.64 2.47 7.19
C PHE A 192 2.77 2.30 8.43
N VAL A 193 1.51 2.76 8.38
CA VAL A 193 0.56 2.58 9.49
C VAL A 193 0.28 1.11 9.75
N PHE A 194 0.03 0.33 8.69
CA PHE A 194 -0.20 -1.11 8.80
C PHE A 194 1.04 -1.86 9.28
N SER A 195 2.22 -1.52 8.78
CA SER A 195 3.48 -2.12 9.24
C SER A 195 3.75 -1.82 10.72
N GLY A 196 3.50 -0.58 11.15
CA GLY A 196 3.59 -0.18 12.57
C GLY A 196 2.63 -0.98 13.45
N TYR A 197 1.40 -1.15 13.01
CA TYR A 197 0.41 -2.00 13.69
C TYR A 197 0.91 -3.45 13.84
N GLN A 198 1.47 -4.04 12.78
CA GLN A 198 2.02 -5.40 12.87
C GLN A 198 3.19 -5.51 13.85
N VAL A 199 4.04 -4.49 13.92
CA VAL A 199 5.12 -4.45 14.92
C VAL A 199 4.56 -4.36 16.35
N LEU A 200 3.50 -3.58 16.59
CA LEU A 200 2.86 -3.49 17.90
C LEU A 200 2.23 -4.81 18.31
N ILE A 201 1.55 -5.51 17.42
CA ILE A 201 1.02 -6.87 17.66
C ILE A 201 2.15 -7.83 18.02
N LEU A 202 3.24 -7.86 17.24
CA LEU A 202 4.37 -8.74 17.47
C LEU A 202 5.14 -8.45 18.76
N SER A 203 5.13 -7.20 19.21
CA SER A 203 5.73 -6.80 20.49
C SER A 203 4.86 -7.10 21.72
N GLY A 204 3.59 -7.51 21.52
CA GLY A 204 2.63 -7.73 22.58
C GLY A 204 2.13 -6.43 23.24
N ALA A 205 2.24 -5.30 22.53
CA ALA A 205 1.75 -4.00 22.98
C ALA A 205 0.26 -3.75 22.67
N LEU A 206 -0.30 -4.58 21.77
CA LEU A 206 -1.71 -4.62 21.39
C LEU A 206 -2.28 -6.00 21.56
#